data_4b33abed9411eb06d6f017b7be58dcb8
#
_entry.id   4b33abed9411eb06d6f017b7be58dcb8
#
_cell.length_a   1.000
_cell.length_b   1.000
_cell.length_c   1.000
_cell.angle_alpha   90.00
_cell.angle_beta   90.00
_cell.angle_gamma   90.00
#
_symmetry.space_group_name_H-M   'P 1'
#
loop_
_entity.id
_entity.type
_entity.pdbx_description
1 polymer ?
#
loop_
_entity_poly.entity_id
_entity_poly.type
_entity_poly.pdbx_seq_one_letter_code
_entity_poly.pdbx_strand_id
1 'polypeptide(L)'
;LYSPAQMRALAVGEQARWRRLSEPQPALEIYRHFRPLNPARGHHMGMMNRGNSALAQATVPQVIFIAFDSRELDAAQARGQRNMAIMLGAAALVIAATILAQFWFRRYRRSRKQLLEAMARKEKLVALGHLAAGVAHEIRNPLSSIKGLAKYFAERTSPGGESHQLAQVMAKEADRLNRVVSELLELVRPAHLNYQTVDINALIRHSLQLVSQDAQSRGIALQFTPRPELTTISADPDRLNQVLLNLYLNAMQAIGRDGVIRVTASEADRQRVKIVVTDSGKGMSNEELQAIFTPYFTTKADGTGLGLAVVQNIIEQHGGTIRAESQPGAGAIFTLWLPVDAQRREDEQR
;
A
#
# COMPACT_ATOMS: atom_id res chain seq x y z
N LEU A 1 15.46 3.53 -71.99
CA LEU A 1 15.87 2.57 -73.07
C LEU A 1 17.00 1.72 -72.48
N TYR A 2 16.87 0.38 -72.59
CA TYR A 2 17.92 -0.55 -72.10
C TYR A 2 19.11 -0.60 -73.03
N SER A 3 20.28 -0.69 -72.46
CA SER A 3 21.48 -0.92 -73.28
C SER A 3 21.46 -2.33 -73.89
N PRO A 4 22.16 -2.60 -75.04
CA PRO A 4 22.23 -3.96 -75.64
C PRO A 4 22.78 -5.00 -74.65
N ALA A 5 23.64 -4.61 -73.69
CA ALA A 5 24.15 -5.54 -72.70
C ALA A 5 23.10 -5.87 -71.61
N GLN A 6 22.28 -4.91 -71.22
CA GLN A 6 21.13 -5.14 -70.32
C GLN A 6 20.08 -5.99 -70.99
N MET A 7 19.78 -5.80 -72.28
CA MET A 7 18.86 -6.62 -73.05
C MET A 7 19.33 -8.06 -73.14
N ARG A 8 20.62 -8.31 -73.31
CA ARG A 8 21.19 -9.66 -73.31
C ARG A 8 21.13 -10.35 -71.97
N ALA A 9 21.36 -9.62 -70.87
CA ALA A 9 21.25 -10.16 -69.56
C ALA A 9 19.79 -10.51 -69.15
N LEU A 10 18.80 -9.82 -69.70
CA LEU A 10 17.38 -10.08 -69.50
C LEU A 10 16.87 -11.26 -70.32
N ALA A 11 17.57 -11.65 -71.46
CA ALA A 11 17.21 -12.70 -72.35
C ALA A 11 17.55 -14.09 -71.81
N VAL A 12 18.25 -14.24 -70.72
CA VAL A 12 18.66 -15.51 -70.12
C VAL A 12 17.59 -16.02 -69.15
N GLY A 13 16.61 -16.79 -69.65
CA GLY A 13 15.65 -17.52 -68.83
C GLY A 13 14.22 -17.58 -69.43
N GLU A 14 13.56 -18.73 -69.30
CA GLU A 14 12.21 -18.98 -69.85
C GLU A 14 11.08 -18.45 -68.96
N GLN A 15 11.37 -17.95 -67.70
CA GLN A 15 10.37 -17.48 -66.78
C GLN A 15 10.16 -15.96 -66.87
N ALA A 16 8.92 -15.52 -66.75
CA ALA A 16 8.59 -14.09 -66.64
C ALA A 16 9.25 -13.50 -65.38
N ARG A 17 9.94 -12.37 -65.56
CA ARG A 17 10.55 -11.61 -64.47
C ARG A 17 9.86 -10.28 -64.38
N TRP A 18 9.85 -9.72 -63.18
CA TRP A 18 9.30 -8.40 -62.95
C TRP A 18 10.30 -7.52 -62.18
N ARG A 19 10.22 -6.22 -62.39
CA ARG A 19 10.92 -5.23 -61.59
C ARG A 19 10.08 -3.97 -61.44
N ARG A 20 10.33 -3.27 -60.36
CA ARG A 20 9.70 -1.98 -60.09
C ARG A 20 10.63 -0.86 -60.53
N LEU A 21 10.14 0.06 -61.33
CA LEU A 21 10.82 1.29 -61.72
C LEU A 21 10.31 2.43 -60.89
N SER A 22 11.21 3.29 -60.38
CA SER A 22 10.85 4.48 -59.58
C SER A 22 10.92 5.75 -60.44
N GLU A 23 11.72 5.74 -61.50
CA GLU A 23 11.95 6.90 -62.40
C GLU A 23 11.92 6.47 -63.86
N PRO A 24 11.46 7.33 -64.78
CA PRO A 24 10.89 8.67 -64.62
C PRO A 24 9.44 8.65 -64.17
N GLN A 25 8.76 7.52 -64.17
CA GLN A 25 7.42 7.31 -63.62
C GLN A 25 7.36 5.95 -62.93
N PRO A 26 6.66 5.83 -61.79
CA PRO A 26 6.54 4.57 -61.09
C PRO A 26 5.76 3.57 -61.99
N ALA A 27 6.45 2.50 -62.39
CA ALA A 27 5.85 1.47 -63.24
C ALA A 27 6.31 0.07 -62.79
N LEU A 28 5.44 -0.90 -62.94
CA LEU A 28 5.76 -2.30 -62.80
C LEU A 28 6.02 -2.86 -64.18
N GLU A 29 7.26 -3.23 -64.46
CA GLU A 29 7.62 -3.90 -65.73
C GLU A 29 7.62 -5.39 -65.55
N ILE A 30 6.91 -6.09 -66.42
CA ILE A 30 6.94 -7.54 -66.60
C ILE A 30 7.57 -7.81 -67.96
N TYR A 31 8.61 -8.64 -67.99
CA TYR A 31 9.28 -9.03 -69.21
C TYR A 31 9.43 -10.55 -69.30
N ARG A 32 9.24 -11.07 -70.53
CA ARG A 32 9.39 -12.48 -70.81
C ARG A 32 10.12 -12.66 -72.15
N HIS A 33 11.04 -13.60 -72.19
CA HIS A 33 11.70 -13.98 -73.41
C HIS A 33 10.70 -14.71 -74.31
N PHE A 34 10.56 -14.25 -75.58
CA PHE A 34 9.72 -14.86 -76.55
C PHE A 34 10.59 -15.55 -77.64
N ARG A 35 10.40 -16.86 -77.84
CA ARG A 35 10.95 -17.58 -79.00
C ARG A 35 9.90 -17.54 -80.10
N PRO A 36 10.19 -16.92 -81.24
CA PRO A 36 9.25 -16.99 -82.33
C PRO A 36 9.10 -18.47 -82.80
N LEU A 37 7.90 -18.91 -82.92
CA LEU A 37 7.61 -20.21 -83.57
C LEU A 37 8.19 -20.17 -85.00
N ASN A 38 9.11 -21.09 -85.27
CA ASN A 38 9.73 -21.21 -86.59
C ASN A 38 8.66 -21.65 -87.61
N PRO A 39 8.29 -20.81 -88.60
CA PRO A 39 7.20 -21.21 -89.57
C PRO A 39 7.63 -22.28 -90.58
N ALA A 40 8.75 -22.92 -90.36
CA ALA A 40 9.28 -23.92 -91.25
C ALA A 40 8.94 -25.36 -90.85
N ARG A 41 7.65 -25.69 -90.82
CA ARG A 41 7.15 -27.06 -91.07
C ARG A 41 5.86 -26.99 -91.90
N GLY A 42 5.97 -26.73 -93.18
CA GLY A 42 4.88 -26.84 -94.19
C GLY A 42 5.49 -27.13 -95.54
N HIS A 43 5.44 -28.32 -95.89
CA HIS A 43 5.54 -29.03 -97.22
C HIS A 43 6.15 -28.34 -98.47
N HIS A 44 7.13 -29.01 -98.98
CA HIS A 44 7.51 -29.28 -100.42
C HIS A 44 6.89 -28.41 -101.53
N MET A 45 7.73 -27.76 -102.31
CA MET A 45 8.03 -28.12 -103.70
C MET A 45 9.16 -27.24 -104.23
N GLY A 46 10.05 -27.94 -105.02
CA GLY A 46 11.35 -27.39 -105.42
C GLY A 46 11.26 -26.27 -106.44
N MET A 47 12.30 -25.54 -106.51
CA MET A 47 13.08 -25.25 -107.72
C MET A 47 14.35 -24.47 -107.37
N MET A 48 15.41 -24.81 -108.01
CA MET A 48 16.74 -24.23 -107.98
C MET A 48 16.72 -22.69 -108.15
N ASN A 49 17.45 -22.00 -107.39
CA ASN A 49 18.29 -20.94 -107.89
C ASN A 49 19.52 -20.71 -106.97
N ARG A 50 20.70 -20.71 -107.60
CA ARG A 50 22.01 -20.39 -107.02
C ARG A 50 22.07 -18.91 -106.79
N GLY A 51 22.45 -18.53 -105.61
CA GLY A 51 22.83 -17.16 -105.30
C GLY A 51 23.31 -17.01 -103.89
N ASN A 52 24.62 -16.77 -103.70
CA ASN A 52 25.30 -16.44 -102.47
C ASN A 52 24.63 -15.34 -101.65
N SER A 53 24.41 -15.60 -100.37
CA SER A 53 24.83 -14.67 -99.32
C SER A 53 24.62 -15.36 -97.98
N ALA A 54 25.70 -15.77 -97.39
CA ALA A 54 25.77 -16.11 -95.98
C ALA A 54 25.59 -14.84 -95.16
N LEU A 55 24.38 -14.46 -94.93
CA LEU A 55 24.03 -13.58 -93.79
C LEU A 55 23.50 -14.48 -92.70
N ALA A 56 24.38 -14.79 -91.74
CA ALA A 56 23.97 -15.38 -90.45
C ALA A 56 22.86 -14.48 -89.88
N GLN A 57 21.61 -14.92 -90.02
CA GLN A 57 20.51 -14.30 -89.26
C GLN A 57 20.74 -14.59 -87.80
N ALA A 58 21.46 -13.60 -87.15
CA ALA A 58 21.48 -13.53 -85.70
C ALA A 58 20.01 -13.42 -85.22
N THR A 59 19.48 -14.50 -84.69
CA THR A 59 18.17 -14.49 -84.05
C THR A 59 18.25 -13.51 -82.90
N VAL A 60 17.76 -12.32 -83.18
CA VAL A 60 17.64 -11.30 -82.12
C VAL A 60 16.62 -11.79 -81.09
N PRO A 61 17.02 -11.98 -79.84
CA PRO A 61 16.07 -12.43 -78.83
C PRO A 61 14.97 -11.40 -78.72
N GLN A 62 13.75 -11.76 -78.96
CA GLN A 62 12.59 -10.91 -78.80
C GLN A 62 12.13 -10.98 -77.36
N VAL A 63 12.08 -9.84 -76.68
CA VAL A 63 11.62 -9.69 -75.30
C VAL A 63 10.35 -8.82 -75.31
N ILE A 64 9.29 -9.35 -74.77
CA ILE A 64 8.04 -8.55 -74.59
C ILE A 64 8.11 -7.87 -73.31
N PHE A 65 7.93 -6.53 -73.29
CA PHE A 65 7.80 -5.67 -72.14
C PHE A 65 6.36 -5.21 -72.04
N ILE A 66 5.80 -5.35 -70.85
CA ILE A 66 4.49 -4.80 -70.49
C ILE A 66 4.74 -3.90 -69.28
N ALA A 67 4.54 -2.63 -69.44
CA ALA A 67 4.67 -1.66 -68.35
C ALA A 67 3.28 -1.23 -67.90
N PHE A 68 3.03 -1.33 -66.61
CA PHE A 68 1.80 -0.85 -65.95
C PHE A 68 2.11 0.36 -65.09
N ASP A 69 1.26 1.35 -65.09
CA ASP A 69 1.35 2.44 -64.11
C ASP A 69 1.05 1.87 -62.71
N SER A 70 2.05 1.95 -61.83
CA SER A 70 1.93 1.40 -60.47
C SER A 70 1.38 2.42 -59.44
N ARG A 71 1.08 3.65 -59.84
CA ARG A 71 0.63 4.73 -58.91
C ARG A 71 -0.62 4.36 -58.16
N GLU A 72 -1.62 3.81 -58.80
CA GLU A 72 -2.88 3.39 -58.15
C GLU A 72 -2.65 2.23 -57.17
N LEU A 73 -1.78 1.29 -57.53
CA LEU A 73 -1.43 0.15 -56.68
C LEU A 73 -0.65 0.59 -55.45
N ASP A 74 0.31 1.50 -55.63
CA ASP A 74 1.10 2.09 -54.54
C ASP A 74 0.25 2.92 -53.61
N ALA A 75 -0.68 3.71 -54.16
CA ALA A 75 -1.64 4.48 -53.38
C ALA A 75 -2.63 3.58 -52.61
N ALA A 76 -3.04 2.45 -53.19
CA ALA A 76 -3.88 1.48 -52.51
C ALA A 76 -3.14 0.74 -51.38
N GLN A 77 -1.88 0.34 -51.59
CA GLN A 77 -1.05 -0.22 -50.53
C GLN A 77 -0.77 0.75 -49.40
N ALA A 78 -0.43 2.00 -49.72
CA ALA A 78 -0.20 3.05 -48.71
C ALA A 78 -1.46 3.32 -47.88
N ARG A 79 -2.65 3.35 -48.53
CA ARG A 79 -3.93 3.45 -47.83
C ARG A 79 -4.20 2.25 -46.93
N GLY A 80 -3.93 1.03 -47.42
CA GLY A 80 -4.07 -0.19 -46.62
C GLY A 80 -3.16 -0.22 -45.39
N GLN A 81 -1.87 0.11 -45.56
CA GLN A 81 -0.92 0.21 -44.44
C GLN A 81 -1.31 1.26 -43.41
N ARG A 82 -1.76 2.44 -43.86
CA ARG A 82 -2.23 3.51 -42.96
C ARG A 82 -3.47 3.07 -42.20
N ASN A 83 -4.45 2.47 -42.84
CA ASN A 83 -5.66 1.98 -42.19
C ASN A 83 -5.35 0.88 -41.17
N MET A 84 -4.44 -0.04 -41.51
CA MET A 84 -3.97 -1.07 -40.56
C MET A 84 -3.26 -0.46 -39.38
N ALA A 85 -2.40 0.54 -39.54
CA ALA A 85 -1.72 1.24 -38.47
C ALA A 85 -2.73 1.95 -37.54
N ILE A 86 -3.76 2.59 -38.10
CA ILE A 86 -4.85 3.23 -37.35
C ILE A 86 -5.63 2.18 -36.53
N MET A 87 -5.97 1.05 -37.13
CA MET A 87 -6.69 -0.04 -36.44
C MET A 87 -5.86 -0.64 -35.29
N LEU A 88 -4.57 -0.87 -35.51
CA LEU A 88 -3.66 -1.36 -34.47
C LEU A 88 -3.50 -0.33 -33.34
N GLY A 89 -3.38 0.95 -33.67
CA GLY A 89 -3.33 2.04 -32.68
C GLY A 89 -4.62 2.11 -31.86
N ALA A 90 -5.77 2.01 -32.50
CA ALA A 90 -7.07 2.00 -31.81
C ALA A 90 -7.22 0.78 -30.89
N ALA A 91 -6.83 -0.40 -31.35
CA ALA A 91 -6.84 -1.62 -30.55
C ALA A 91 -5.92 -1.51 -29.33
N ALA A 92 -4.70 -0.98 -29.50
CA ALA A 92 -3.76 -0.74 -28.41
C ALA A 92 -4.32 0.25 -27.38
N LEU A 93 -5.01 1.30 -27.82
CA LEU A 93 -5.66 2.30 -26.96
C LEU A 93 -6.79 1.66 -26.12
N VAL A 94 -7.62 0.82 -26.73
CA VAL A 94 -8.70 0.10 -26.02
C VAL A 94 -8.10 -0.86 -24.96
N ILE A 95 -7.05 -1.59 -25.32
CA ILE A 95 -6.36 -2.48 -24.38
C ILE A 95 -5.76 -1.69 -23.21
N ALA A 96 -5.08 -0.59 -23.48
CA ALA A 96 -4.51 0.28 -22.44
C ALA A 96 -5.61 0.86 -21.53
N ALA A 97 -6.71 1.32 -22.09
CA ALA A 97 -7.86 1.84 -21.34
C ALA A 97 -8.50 0.76 -20.44
N THR A 98 -8.64 -0.47 -20.93
CA THR A 98 -9.18 -1.58 -20.14
C THR A 98 -8.26 -1.99 -18.99
N ILE A 99 -6.94 -2.03 -19.22
CA ILE A 99 -5.95 -2.30 -18.16
C ILE A 99 -6.00 -1.21 -17.09
N LEU A 100 -6.04 0.06 -17.49
CA LEU A 100 -6.11 1.21 -16.58
C LEU A 100 -7.41 1.17 -15.76
N ALA A 101 -8.54 0.91 -16.42
CA ALA A 101 -9.84 0.78 -15.75
C ALA A 101 -9.84 -0.38 -14.73
N GLN A 102 -9.27 -1.53 -15.07
CA GLN A 102 -9.13 -2.66 -14.14
C GLN A 102 -8.25 -2.33 -12.95
N PHE A 103 -7.14 -1.60 -13.17
CA PHE A 103 -6.25 -1.16 -12.10
C PHE A 103 -6.97 -0.22 -11.11
N TRP A 104 -7.67 0.80 -11.63
CA TRP A 104 -8.46 1.73 -10.81
C TRP A 104 -9.60 1.02 -10.08
N PHE A 105 -10.31 0.10 -10.75
CA PHE A 105 -11.40 -0.65 -10.14
C PHE A 105 -10.92 -1.57 -9.00
N ARG A 106 -9.78 -2.25 -9.18
CA ARG A 106 -9.16 -3.06 -8.12
C ARG A 106 -8.72 -2.19 -6.93
N ARG A 107 -8.12 -1.03 -7.20
CA ARG A 107 -7.72 -0.06 -6.16
C ARG A 107 -8.94 0.47 -5.40
N TYR A 108 -9.99 0.87 -6.12
CA TYR A 108 -11.25 1.35 -5.55
C TYR A 108 -11.92 0.28 -4.67
N ARG A 109 -12.03 -0.96 -5.16
CA ARG A 109 -12.60 -2.08 -4.38
C ARG A 109 -11.81 -2.35 -3.09
N ARG A 110 -10.48 -2.32 -3.12
CA ARG A 110 -9.64 -2.51 -1.93
C ARG A 110 -9.88 -1.41 -0.90
N SER A 111 -9.87 -0.16 -1.33
CA SER A 111 -10.12 0.98 -0.45
C SER A 111 -11.52 0.93 0.17
N ARG A 112 -12.55 0.62 -0.64
CA ARG A 112 -13.93 0.48 -0.16
C ARG A 112 -14.09 -0.68 0.84
N LYS A 113 -13.41 -1.82 0.59
CA LYS A 113 -13.45 -2.96 1.51
C LYS A 113 -12.83 -2.61 2.86
N GLN A 114 -11.68 -1.94 2.87
CA GLN A 114 -11.03 -1.46 4.10
C GLN A 114 -11.92 -0.48 4.88
N LEU A 115 -12.57 0.45 4.16
CA LEU A 115 -13.51 1.40 4.78
C LEU A 115 -14.71 0.69 5.41
N LEU A 116 -15.33 -0.28 4.70
CA LEU A 116 -16.46 -1.04 5.22
C LEU A 116 -16.07 -1.90 6.43
N GLU A 117 -14.90 -2.51 6.42
CA GLU A 117 -14.38 -3.27 7.56
C GLU A 117 -14.10 -2.37 8.77
N ALA A 118 -13.56 -1.16 8.53
CA ALA A 118 -13.34 -0.17 9.58
C ALA A 118 -14.69 0.33 10.17
N MET A 119 -15.68 0.62 9.32
CA MET A 119 -17.01 1.02 9.75
C MET A 119 -17.70 -0.09 10.55
N ALA A 120 -17.68 -1.34 10.08
CA ALA A 120 -18.26 -2.47 10.78
C ALA A 120 -17.58 -2.72 12.13
N ARG A 121 -16.25 -2.53 12.24
CA ARG A 121 -15.54 -2.58 13.52
C ARG A 121 -16.00 -1.45 14.44
N LYS A 122 -16.13 -0.23 13.93
CA LYS A 122 -16.61 0.94 14.70
C LYS A 122 -18.03 0.73 15.18
N GLU A 123 -18.96 0.29 14.32
CA GLU A 123 -20.34 -0.02 14.70
C GLU A 123 -20.41 -1.11 15.77
N LYS A 124 -19.63 -2.18 15.62
CA LYS A 124 -19.56 -3.28 16.61
C LYS A 124 -19.04 -2.79 17.96
N LEU A 125 -18.04 -1.91 17.96
CA LEU A 125 -17.50 -1.29 19.17
C LEU A 125 -18.56 -0.36 19.80
N VAL A 126 -19.25 0.48 19.03
CA VAL A 126 -20.30 1.39 19.53
C VAL A 126 -21.46 0.60 20.11
N ALA A 127 -21.94 -0.46 19.43
CA ALA A 127 -23.01 -1.32 19.95
C ALA A 127 -22.59 -2.02 21.27
N LEU A 128 -21.35 -2.50 21.33
CA LEU A 128 -20.78 -3.07 22.55
C LEU A 128 -20.71 -2.04 23.68
N GLY A 129 -20.48 -0.75 23.36
CA GLY A 129 -20.36 0.33 24.30
C GLY A 129 -21.67 0.72 24.99
N HIS A 130 -22.71 0.80 24.24
CA HIS A 130 -24.02 1.07 24.82
C HIS A 130 -24.44 -0.04 25.79
N LEU A 131 -24.15 -1.30 25.46
CA LEU A 131 -24.39 -2.43 26.36
C LEU A 131 -23.40 -2.45 27.54
N ALA A 132 -22.12 -2.16 27.28
CA ALA A 132 -21.07 -2.24 28.27
C ALA A 132 -21.22 -1.18 29.39
N ALA A 133 -21.74 0.00 29.10
CA ALA A 133 -21.91 1.05 30.12
C ALA A 133 -22.90 0.65 31.23
N GLY A 134 -24.04 0.02 30.87
CA GLY A 134 -24.98 -0.51 31.84
C GLY A 134 -24.43 -1.71 32.58
N VAL A 135 -23.91 -2.69 31.81
CA VAL A 135 -23.36 -3.95 32.35
C VAL A 135 -22.13 -3.69 33.25
N ALA A 136 -21.30 -2.69 32.94
CA ALA A 136 -20.13 -2.41 33.74
C ALA A 136 -20.46 -1.87 35.13
N HIS A 137 -21.50 -1.06 35.29
CA HIS A 137 -21.99 -0.66 36.59
C HIS A 137 -22.53 -1.86 37.38
N GLU A 138 -23.24 -2.76 36.71
CA GLU A 138 -23.76 -3.98 37.32
C GLU A 138 -22.67 -4.99 37.68
N ILE A 139 -21.56 -5.05 36.93
CA ILE A 139 -20.39 -5.90 37.25
C ILE A 139 -19.52 -5.25 38.35
N ARG A 140 -19.35 -3.94 38.36
CA ARG A 140 -18.53 -3.24 39.36
C ARG A 140 -19.08 -3.40 40.77
N ASN A 141 -20.40 -3.42 40.94
CA ASN A 141 -21.05 -3.58 42.21
C ASN A 141 -20.70 -4.90 42.93
N PRO A 142 -20.93 -6.11 42.33
CA PRO A 142 -20.54 -7.35 42.96
C PRO A 142 -19.03 -7.48 43.13
N LEU A 143 -18.20 -6.96 42.20
CA LEU A 143 -16.74 -6.98 42.34
C LEU A 143 -16.29 -6.14 43.57
N SER A 144 -16.91 -4.98 43.81
CA SER A 144 -16.63 -4.18 44.97
C SER A 144 -17.00 -4.89 46.28
N SER A 145 -18.11 -5.62 46.28
CA SER A 145 -18.52 -6.45 47.40
C SER A 145 -17.56 -7.61 47.66
N ILE A 146 -17.13 -8.32 46.61
CA ILE A 146 -16.14 -9.41 46.66
C ILE A 146 -14.81 -8.88 47.22
N LYS A 147 -14.33 -7.72 46.74
CA LYS A 147 -13.11 -7.08 47.22
C LYS A 147 -13.25 -6.67 48.71
N GLY A 148 -14.39 -6.10 49.09
CA GLY A 148 -14.66 -5.74 50.48
C GLY A 148 -14.61 -6.95 51.42
N LEU A 149 -15.27 -8.05 51.03
CA LEU A 149 -15.26 -9.31 51.78
C LEU A 149 -13.84 -9.92 51.84
N ALA A 150 -13.12 -9.94 50.73
CA ALA A 150 -11.74 -10.44 50.67
C ALA A 150 -10.82 -9.67 51.62
N LYS A 151 -10.91 -8.32 51.64
CA LYS A 151 -10.16 -7.49 52.62
C LYS A 151 -10.54 -7.78 54.02
N TYR A 152 -11.84 -7.90 54.32
CA TYR A 152 -12.35 -8.21 55.66
C TYR A 152 -11.83 -9.57 56.16
N PHE A 153 -11.77 -10.60 55.29
CA PHE A 153 -11.17 -11.89 55.63
C PHE A 153 -9.65 -11.78 55.82
N ALA A 154 -8.94 -11.05 54.96
CA ALA A 154 -7.51 -10.85 55.10
C ALA A 154 -7.13 -10.21 56.49
N GLU A 155 -7.91 -9.21 56.92
CA GLU A 155 -7.69 -8.52 58.20
C GLU A 155 -7.95 -9.42 59.45
N ARG A 156 -8.77 -10.47 59.29
CA ARG A 156 -9.16 -11.40 60.36
C ARG A 156 -8.44 -12.74 60.35
N THR A 157 -7.59 -12.97 59.38
CA THR A 157 -6.77 -14.17 59.30
C THR A 157 -5.33 -13.88 59.70
N SER A 158 -4.63 -14.89 60.20
CA SER A 158 -3.23 -14.74 60.63
C SER A 158 -2.36 -14.31 59.44
N PRO A 159 -1.57 -13.22 59.55
CA PRO A 159 -0.67 -12.80 58.51
C PRO A 159 0.27 -13.93 58.04
N GLY A 160 0.34 -14.17 56.72
CA GLY A 160 1.14 -15.24 56.13
C GLY A 160 0.47 -16.61 56.11
N GLY A 161 -0.71 -16.80 56.76
CA GLY A 161 -1.48 -18.04 56.64
C GLY A 161 -2.12 -18.22 55.25
N GLU A 162 -2.45 -19.47 54.93
CA GLU A 162 -3.05 -19.83 53.61
C GLU A 162 -4.35 -19.00 53.34
N SER A 163 -5.23 -18.90 54.32
CA SER A 163 -6.49 -18.11 54.22
C SER A 163 -6.21 -16.64 54.01
N HIS A 164 -5.16 -16.04 54.60
CA HIS A 164 -4.77 -14.68 54.36
C HIS A 164 -4.27 -14.48 52.93
N GLN A 165 -3.44 -15.38 52.43
CA GLN A 165 -2.95 -15.32 51.06
C GLN A 165 -4.08 -15.48 50.04
N LEU A 166 -5.01 -16.43 50.26
CA LEU A 166 -6.18 -16.60 49.41
C LEU A 166 -7.06 -15.32 49.34
N ALA A 167 -7.30 -14.70 50.49
CA ALA A 167 -8.05 -13.45 50.59
C ALA A 167 -7.36 -12.31 49.83
N GLN A 168 -6.04 -12.21 49.92
CA GLN A 168 -5.28 -11.21 49.14
C GLN A 168 -5.35 -11.48 47.60
N VAL A 169 -5.29 -12.76 47.20
CA VAL A 169 -5.47 -13.15 45.79
C VAL A 169 -6.87 -12.77 45.30
N MET A 170 -7.91 -13.03 46.07
CA MET A 170 -9.29 -12.64 45.74
C MET A 170 -9.44 -11.12 45.56
N ALA A 171 -8.87 -10.33 46.48
CA ALA A 171 -8.92 -8.87 46.39
C ALA A 171 -8.19 -8.36 45.15
N LYS A 172 -7.02 -8.94 44.85
CA LYS A 172 -6.22 -8.60 43.65
C LYS A 172 -6.95 -8.94 42.36
N GLU A 173 -7.64 -10.10 42.31
CA GLU A 173 -8.40 -10.52 41.12
C GLU A 173 -9.64 -9.65 40.91
N ALA A 174 -10.34 -9.25 41.99
CA ALA A 174 -11.43 -8.28 41.90
C ALA A 174 -10.95 -6.93 41.35
N ASP A 175 -9.78 -6.42 41.76
CA ASP A 175 -9.18 -5.21 41.19
C ASP A 175 -8.78 -5.38 39.72
N ARG A 176 -8.28 -6.56 39.34
CA ARG A 176 -7.97 -6.89 37.94
C ARG A 176 -9.23 -6.84 37.07
N LEU A 177 -10.32 -7.49 37.51
CA LEU A 177 -11.61 -7.49 36.79
C LEU A 177 -12.18 -6.09 36.66
N ASN A 178 -12.15 -5.28 37.72
CA ASN A 178 -12.57 -3.88 37.67
C ASN A 178 -11.78 -3.06 36.64
N ARG A 179 -10.47 -3.33 36.52
CA ARG A 179 -9.63 -2.68 35.51
C ARG A 179 -10.01 -3.09 34.11
N VAL A 180 -10.21 -4.39 33.84
CA VAL A 180 -10.65 -4.93 32.54
C VAL A 180 -11.97 -4.28 32.12
N VAL A 181 -12.95 -4.22 33.01
CA VAL A 181 -14.25 -3.59 32.76
C VAL A 181 -14.11 -2.12 32.44
N SER A 182 -13.25 -1.39 33.18
CA SER A 182 -13.01 0.04 32.95
C SER A 182 -12.32 0.29 31.62
N GLU A 183 -11.28 -0.49 31.26
CA GLU A 183 -10.57 -0.38 29.99
C GLU A 183 -11.48 -0.74 28.78
N LEU A 184 -12.37 -1.71 28.97
CA LEU A 184 -13.36 -2.07 27.93
C LEU A 184 -14.35 -0.90 27.70
N LEU A 185 -14.83 -0.27 28.77
CA LEU A 185 -15.68 0.92 28.69
C LEU A 185 -15.00 2.07 27.97
N GLU A 186 -13.72 2.32 28.28
CA GLU A 186 -12.92 3.36 27.65
C GLU A 186 -12.75 3.14 26.14
N LEU A 187 -12.58 1.88 25.72
CA LEU A 187 -12.44 1.54 24.29
C LEU A 187 -13.72 1.85 23.50
N VAL A 188 -14.88 1.81 24.16
CA VAL A 188 -16.19 1.82 23.51
C VAL A 188 -16.95 3.13 23.70
N ARG A 189 -16.53 3.94 24.68
CA ARG A 189 -17.20 5.19 25.02
C ARG A 189 -17.07 6.19 23.87
N PRO A 190 -18.19 6.77 23.35
CA PRO A 190 -18.10 7.91 22.46
C PRO A 190 -17.36 9.05 23.18
N ALA A 191 -16.24 9.48 22.68
CA ALA A 191 -15.48 10.51 23.35
C ALA A 191 -16.11 11.88 23.06
N HIS A 192 -16.66 12.49 24.10
CA HIS A 192 -16.68 13.94 24.18
C HIS A 192 -15.34 14.36 24.77
N LEU A 193 -14.38 14.72 23.91
CA LEU A 193 -13.09 15.24 24.37
C LEU A 193 -13.29 16.64 24.98
N ASN A 194 -12.71 16.85 26.14
CA ASN A 194 -12.68 18.17 26.78
C ASN A 194 -11.42 18.93 26.33
N TYR A 195 -11.52 19.55 25.14
CA TYR A 195 -10.40 20.27 24.57
C TYR A 195 -9.97 21.48 25.38
N GLN A 196 -8.71 21.55 25.71
CA GLN A 196 -8.04 22.63 26.41
C GLN A 196 -6.70 22.94 25.73
N THR A 197 -6.15 24.15 26.00
CA THR A 197 -4.78 24.46 25.61
C THR A 197 -3.81 23.73 26.53
N VAL A 198 -3.05 22.79 25.98
CA VAL A 198 -2.16 21.88 26.70
C VAL A 198 -0.70 22.19 26.40
N ASP A 199 0.09 22.49 27.42
CA ASP A 199 1.55 22.47 27.36
C ASP A 199 2.05 21.02 27.43
N ILE A 200 2.58 20.52 26.32
CA ILE A 200 3.06 19.15 26.21
C ILE A 200 4.23 18.85 27.15
N ASN A 201 5.12 19.83 27.39
CA ASN A 201 6.22 19.65 28.34
C ASN A 201 5.70 19.49 29.76
N ALA A 202 4.71 20.27 30.16
CA ALA A 202 4.07 20.17 31.47
C ALA A 202 3.34 18.84 31.64
N LEU A 203 2.59 18.41 30.63
CA LEU A 203 1.88 17.13 30.62
C LEU A 203 2.85 15.93 30.76
N ILE A 204 3.95 15.90 30.00
CA ILE A 204 4.96 14.83 30.09
C ILE A 204 5.61 14.81 31.46
N ARG A 205 5.99 15.96 32.02
CA ARG A 205 6.56 16.03 33.38
C ARG A 205 5.60 15.47 34.41
N HIS A 206 4.34 15.88 34.34
CA HIS A 206 3.30 15.43 35.27
C HIS A 206 3.11 13.90 35.18
N SER A 207 2.97 13.37 33.96
CA SER A 207 2.77 11.93 33.77
C SER A 207 3.98 11.08 34.20
N LEU A 208 5.21 11.56 34.01
CA LEU A 208 6.42 10.89 34.48
C LEU A 208 6.52 10.92 36.02
N GLN A 209 6.08 12.00 36.65
CA GLN A 209 6.05 12.10 38.11
C GLN A 209 5.12 11.05 38.73
N LEU A 210 3.98 10.76 38.11
CA LEU A 210 3.02 9.76 38.61
C LEU A 210 3.61 8.32 38.63
N VAL A 211 4.55 8.00 37.75
CA VAL A 211 5.19 6.67 37.70
C VAL A 211 6.59 6.65 38.32
N SER A 212 7.09 7.76 38.84
CA SER A 212 8.47 7.92 39.30
C SER A 212 8.85 6.96 40.42
N GLN A 213 7.98 6.77 41.41
CA GLN A 213 8.22 5.89 42.55
C GLN A 213 8.30 4.41 42.10
N ASP A 214 7.38 3.99 41.23
CA ASP A 214 7.37 2.62 40.66
C ASP A 214 8.61 2.37 39.82
N ALA A 215 8.98 3.33 38.95
CA ALA A 215 10.19 3.25 38.14
C ALA A 215 11.45 3.13 39.03
N GLN A 216 11.55 3.98 40.05
CA GLN A 216 12.68 3.97 41.00
C GLN A 216 12.79 2.63 41.75
N SER A 217 11.66 2.06 42.20
CA SER A 217 11.64 0.75 42.89
C SER A 217 12.13 -0.40 42.03
N ARG A 218 12.08 -0.23 40.72
CA ARG A 218 12.53 -1.22 39.70
C ARG A 218 13.91 -0.90 39.10
N GLY A 219 14.59 0.16 39.53
CA GLY A 219 15.87 0.59 38.96
C GLY A 219 15.74 1.18 37.54
N ILE A 220 14.55 1.66 37.16
CA ILE A 220 14.29 2.20 35.81
C ILE A 220 14.51 3.71 35.82
N ALA A 221 15.43 4.20 34.96
CA ALA A 221 15.70 5.61 34.78
C ALA A 221 14.68 6.24 33.83
N LEU A 222 14.04 7.32 34.30
CA LEU A 222 13.13 8.15 33.48
C LEU A 222 13.91 9.33 32.92
N GLN A 223 13.94 9.48 31.59
CA GLN A 223 14.67 10.54 30.91
C GLN A 223 13.72 11.39 30.08
N PHE A 224 13.67 12.69 30.34
CA PHE A 224 12.93 13.66 29.54
C PHE A 224 13.70 14.96 29.45
N THR A 225 13.89 15.45 28.24
CA THR A 225 14.48 16.76 27.98
C THR A 225 13.41 17.67 27.38
N PRO A 226 12.88 18.65 28.14
CA PRO A 226 11.86 19.55 27.64
C PRO A 226 12.43 20.46 26.54
N ARG A 227 11.60 20.83 25.58
CA ARG A 227 11.91 21.82 24.54
C ARG A 227 11.08 23.08 24.80
N PRO A 228 11.70 24.21 25.24
CA PRO A 228 10.98 25.44 25.58
C PRO A 228 10.15 26.01 24.43
N GLU A 229 10.58 25.80 23.21
CA GLU A 229 9.94 26.30 21.97
C GLU A 229 8.77 25.45 21.47
N LEU A 230 8.42 24.37 22.22
CA LEU A 230 7.35 23.48 21.78
C LEU A 230 5.99 24.18 21.91
N THR A 231 5.26 24.24 20.79
CA THR A 231 3.94 24.85 20.71
C THR A 231 2.93 24.10 21.62
N THR A 232 2.04 24.83 22.26
CA THR A 232 0.87 24.25 22.94
C THR A 232 -0.10 23.66 21.90
N ILE A 233 -0.85 22.63 22.30
CA ILE A 233 -1.85 22.01 21.42
C ILE A 233 -3.25 22.09 22.04
N SER A 234 -4.29 22.05 21.21
CA SER A 234 -5.67 21.86 21.63
C SER A 234 -5.94 20.36 21.81
N ALA A 235 -6.11 19.91 23.05
CA ALA A 235 -6.27 18.49 23.37
C ALA A 235 -7.00 18.29 24.71
N ASP A 236 -7.42 17.08 25.01
CA ASP A 236 -7.91 16.67 26.32
C ASP A 236 -6.71 16.19 27.17
N PRO A 237 -6.31 16.94 28.21
CA PRO A 237 -5.13 16.64 29.01
C PRO A 237 -5.24 15.33 29.79
N ASP A 238 -6.43 14.98 30.28
CA ASP A 238 -6.66 13.76 31.06
C ASP A 238 -6.53 12.53 30.16
N ARG A 239 -7.07 12.59 28.95
CA ARG A 239 -6.93 11.53 27.97
C ARG A 239 -5.50 11.35 27.47
N LEU A 240 -4.80 12.44 27.20
CA LEU A 240 -3.38 12.35 26.82
C LEU A 240 -2.50 11.85 27.97
N ASN A 241 -2.80 12.24 29.22
CA ASN A 241 -2.13 11.68 30.40
C ASN A 241 -2.34 10.17 30.51
N GLN A 242 -3.55 9.69 30.26
CA GLN A 242 -3.88 8.26 30.20
C GLN A 242 -3.07 7.52 29.10
N VAL A 243 -2.91 8.12 27.92
CA VAL A 243 -2.05 7.58 26.84
C VAL A 243 -0.63 7.40 27.33
N LEU A 244 -0.03 8.44 27.90
CA LEU A 244 1.35 8.43 28.39
C LEU A 244 1.54 7.40 29.49
N LEU A 245 0.63 7.34 30.46
CA LEU A 245 0.68 6.36 31.56
C LEU A 245 0.60 4.93 31.03
N ASN A 246 -0.28 4.62 30.08
CA ASN A 246 -0.37 3.30 29.48
C ASN A 246 0.94 2.90 28.78
N LEU A 247 1.57 3.84 28.06
CA LEU A 247 2.87 3.58 27.41
C LEU A 247 3.97 3.36 28.44
N TYR A 248 4.05 4.16 29.51
CA TYR A 248 5.08 4.00 30.56
C TYR A 248 4.90 2.69 31.33
N LEU A 249 3.68 2.32 31.70
CA LEU A 249 3.39 1.06 32.36
C LEU A 249 3.77 -0.14 31.50
N ASN A 250 3.49 -0.06 30.19
CA ASN A 250 3.90 -1.09 29.24
C ASN A 250 5.42 -1.18 29.12
N ALA A 251 6.12 -0.05 29.06
CA ALA A 251 7.57 0.05 29.04
C ALA A 251 8.20 -0.56 30.30
N MET A 252 7.73 -0.17 31.49
CA MET A 252 8.22 -0.72 32.75
C MET A 252 8.01 -2.23 32.86
N GLN A 253 6.91 -2.75 32.36
CA GLN A 253 6.66 -4.20 32.31
C GLN A 253 7.57 -4.93 31.31
N ALA A 254 7.89 -4.29 30.16
CA ALA A 254 8.80 -4.85 29.15
C ALA A 254 10.25 -4.85 29.63
N ILE A 255 10.66 -3.86 30.39
CA ILE A 255 11.99 -3.75 30.99
C ILE A 255 12.13 -4.72 32.18
N GLY A 256 11.11 -4.79 33.03
CA GLY A 256 11.17 -5.56 34.27
C GLY A 256 11.97 -4.84 35.36
N ARG A 257 13.30 -4.88 35.29
CA ARG A 257 14.23 -4.19 36.20
C ARG A 257 15.42 -3.64 35.43
N ASP A 258 16.01 -2.57 35.97
CA ASP A 258 17.24 -1.97 35.48
C ASP A 258 17.21 -1.60 33.99
N GLY A 259 16.71 -0.41 33.69
CA GLY A 259 16.60 0.05 32.33
C GLY A 259 16.26 1.53 32.21
N VAL A 260 15.85 1.94 31.02
CA VAL A 260 15.62 3.34 30.70
C VAL A 260 14.31 3.51 29.93
N ILE A 261 13.50 4.46 30.34
CA ILE A 261 12.40 5.03 29.56
C ILE A 261 12.78 6.45 29.16
N ARG A 262 12.83 6.71 27.89
CA ARG A 262 13.14 8.04 27.34
C ARG A 262 11.93 8.60 26.64
N VAL A 263 11.58 9.84 26.98
CA VAL A 263 10.49 10.59 26.33
C VAL A 263 11.09 11.81 25.65
N THR A 264 10.69 12.05 24.42
CA THR A 264 11.05 13.28 23.69
C THR A 264 9.81 13.87 23.05
N ALA A 265 9.74 15.19 22.96
CA ALA A 265 8.70 15.91 22.25
C ALA A 265 9.33 16.91 21.30
N SER A 266 8.78 17.06 20.10
CA SER A 266 9.26 17.99 19.07
C SER A 266 8.12 18.39 18.15
N GLU A 267 8.25 19.52 17.47
CA GLU A 267 7.40 19.79 16.31
C GLU A 267 7.75 18.83 15.17
N ALA A 268 6.75 18.18 14.60
CA ALA A 268 6.92 17.34 13.42
C ALA A 268 6.80 18.18 12.14
N ASP A 269 5.86 19.13 12.15
CA ASP A 269 5.64 20.18 11.16
C ASP A 269 4.85 21.32 11.83
N ARG A 270 4.54 22.40 11.09
CA ARG A 270 3.81 23.57 11.62
C ARG A 270 2.43 23.27 12.21
N GLN A 271 1.91 22.07 11.98
CA GLN A 271 0.54 21.68 12.38
C GLN A 271 0.51 20.45 13.30
N ARG A 272 1.65 19.85 13.61
CA ARG A 272 1.68 18.63 14.41
C ARG A 272 2.84 18.62 15.41
N VAL A 273 2.55 18.13 16.59
CA VAL A 273 3.54 17.78 17.61
C VAL A 273 3.80 16.29 17.56
N LYS A 274 5.07 15.90 17.68
CA LYS A 274 5.55 14.53 17.75
C LYS A 274 6.02 14.24 19.18
N ILE A 275 5.46 13.18 19.79
CA ILE A 275 5.93 12.65 21.09
C ILE A 275 6.48 11.25 20.82
N VAL A 276 7.66 10.96 21.33
CA VAL A 276 8.32 9.65 21.21
C VAL A 276 8.59 9.10 22.59
N VAL A 277 8.13 7.88 22.85
CA VAL A 277 8.41 7.11 24.06
C VAL A 277 9.26 5.91 23.66
N THR A 278 10.46 5.79 24.20
CA THR A 278 11.40 4.70 23.93
C THR A 278 11.69 3.95 25.22
N ASP A 279 11.66 2.64 25.20
CA ASP A 279 12.07 1.79 26.29
C ASP A 279 13.24 0.88 25.90
N SER A 280 13.99 0.42 26.89
CA SER A 280 15.07 -0.55 26.78
C SER A 280 14.65 -1.99 27.11
N GLY A 281 13.36 -2.31 26.91
CA GLY A 281 12.82 -3.59 27.29
C GLY A 281 13.17 -4.74 26.35
N LYS A 282 12.49 -5.87 26.50
CA LYS A 282 12.72 -7.08 25.71
C LYS A 282 12.39 -6.98 24.21
N GLY A 283 11.70 -5.91 23.82
CA GLY A 283 11.22 -5.73 22.45
C GLY A 283 10.12 -6.72 22.05
N MET A 284 9.79 -6.71 20.75
CA MET A 284 8.68 -7.46 20.17
C MET A 284 9.10 -8.10 18.85
N SER A 285 8.53 -9.27 18.50
CA SER A 285 8.63 -9.86 17.18
C SER A 285 7.80 -9.11 16.15
N ASN A 286 8.00 -9.38 14.85
CA ASN A 286 7.21 -8.77 13.78
C ASN A 286 5.73 -9.16 13.87
N GLU A 287 5.42 -10.40 14.26
CA GLU A 287 4.05 -10.88 14.44
C GLU A 287 3.37 -10.15 15.60
N GLU A 288 4.07 -10.01 16.73
CA GLU A 288 3.58 -9.25 17.88
C GLU A 288 3.34 -7.79 17.50
N LEU A 289 4.31 -7.14 16.81
CA LEU A 289 4.23 -5.74 16.41
C LEU A 289 3.01 -5.43 15.52
N GLN A 290 2.62 -6.37 14.65
CA GLN A 290 1.41 -6.23 13.82
C GLN A 290 0.11 -6.33 14.61
N ALA A 291 0.14 -6.98 15.77
CA ALA A 291 -1.06 -7.27 16.56
C ALA A 291 -1.22 -6.39 17.82
N ILE A 292 -0.20 -5.62 18.24
CA ILE A 292 -0.18 -4.92 19.53
C ILE A 292 -1.33 -3.96 19.77
N PHE A 293 -1.92 -3.39 18.70
CA PHE A 293 -3.08 -2.49 18.81
C PHE A 293 -4.43 -3.21 18.68
N THR A 294 -4.41 -4.54 18.43
CA THR A 294 -5.63 -5.35 18.38
C THR A 294 -6.16 -5.56 19.81
N PRO A 295 -7.43 -5.23 20.11
CA PRO A 295 -8.01 -5.48 21.41
C PRO A 295 -7.85 -6.94 21.86
N TYR A 296 -7.57 -7.15 23.14
CA TYR A 296 -7.32 -8.43 23.80
C TYR A 296 -6.01 -9.14 23.40
N PHE A 297 -5.21 -8.56 22.52
CA PHE A 297 -3.89 -9.10 22.21
C PHE A 297 -2.91 -8.82 23.36
N THR A 298 -2.36 -9.87 23.95
CA THR A 298 -1.36 -9.76 25.00
C THR A 298 -0.44 -10.98 25.00
N THR A 299 0.83 -10.75 25.28
CA THR A 299 1.84 -11.79 25.53
C THR A 299 2.13 -11.97 27.04
N LYS A 300 1.38 -11.26 27.89
CA LYS A 300 1.55 -11.24 29.35
C LYS A 300 0.43 -12.05 30.02
N ALA A 301 0.79 -12.88 31.00
CA ALA A 301 -0.19 -13.71 31.74
C ALA A 301 -1.28 -12.86 32.45
N ASP A 302 -0.90 -11.72 33.02
CA ASP A 302 -1.80 -10.81 33.75
C ASP A 302 -2.26 -9.61 32.90
N GLY A 303 -1.95 -9.58 31.62
CA GLY A 303 -2.29 -8.47 30.72
C GLY A 303 -3.74 -8.56 30.25
N THR A 304 -4.43 -7.43 30.18
CA THR A 304 -5.78 -7.32 29.60
C THR A 304 -5.78 -7.30 28.08
N GLY A 305 -4.65 -6.87 27.46
CA GLY A 305 -4.54 -6.66 26.04
C GLY A 305 -5.35 -5.47 25.51
N LEU A 306 -5.87 -4.61 26.40
CA LEU A 306 -6.70 -3.45 26.04
C LEU A 306 -5.92 -2.13 26.04
N GLY A 307 -4.86 -2.02 26.84
CA GLY A 307 -4.17 -0.75 27.08
C GLY A 307 -3.67 -0.05 25.80
N LEU A 308 -3.03 -0.78 24.85
CA LEU A 308 -2.55 -0.19 23.60
C LEU A 308 -3.70 0.10 22.61
N ALA A 309 -4.77 -0.67 22.63
CA ALA A 309 -5.96 -0.38 21.85
C ALA A 309 -6.65 0.91 22.35
N VAL A 310 -6.69 1.13 23.67
CA VAL A 310 -7.17 2.40 24.27
C VAL A 310 -6.26 3.56 23.86
N VAL A 311 -4.94 3.38 23.89
CA VAL A 311 -3.98 4.40 23.42
C VAL A 311 -4.26 4.78 21.97
N GLN A 312 -4.40 3.81 21.07
CA GLN A 312 -4.70 4.08 19.68
C GLN A 312 -6.03 4.83 19.52
N ASN A 313 -7.08 4.39 20.21
CA ASN A 313 -8.40 5.01 20.16
C ASN A 313 -8.35 6.49 20.61
N ILE A 314 -7.70 6.77 21.73
CA ILE A 314 -7.57 8.16 22.23
C ILE A 314 -6.82 9.05 21.25
N ILE A 315 -5.72 8.55 20.67
CA ILE A 315 -4.93 9.32 19.69
C ILE A 315 -5.73 9.57 18.41
N GLU A 316 -6.46 8.57 17.90
CA GLU A 316 -7.35 8.73 16.75
C GLU A 316 -8.49 9.72 17.00
N GLN A 317 -9.07 9.72 18.21
CA GLN A 317 -10.09 10.71 18.62
C GLN A 317 -9.54 12.14 18.61
N HIS A 318 -8.26 12.34 18.94
CA HIS A 318 -7.59 13.64 18.80
C HIS A 318 -7.17 13.99 17.38
N GLY A 319 -7.56 13.19 16.36
CA GLY A 319 -7.14 13.38 14.96
C GLY A 319 -5.65 13.10 14.74
N GLY A 320 -5.02 12.41 15.69
CA GLY A 320 -3.61 12.03 15.66
C GLY A 320 -3.37 10.64 15.04
N THR A 321 -2.10 10.23 15.07
CA THR A 321 -1.68 8.88 14.66
C THR A 321 -0.61 8.36 15.61
N ILE A 322 -0.57 7.02 15.79
CA ILE A 322 0.46 6.34 16.56
C ILE A 322 1.15 5.30 15.69
N ARG A 323 2.46 5.14 15.87
CA ARG A 323 3.26 4.05 15.31
C ARG A 323 4.13 3.42 16.38
N ALA A 324 4.40 2.15 16.23
CA ALA A 324 5.34 1.41 17.04
C ALA A 324 6.42 0.78 16.16
N GLU A 325 7.65 0.81 16.66
CA GLU A 325 8.82 0.16 16.07
C GLU A 325 9.51 -0.62 17.17
N SER A 326 9.89 -1.87 16.92
CA SER A 326 10.56 -2.72 17.91
C SER A 326 11.31 -3.84 17.23
N GLN A 327 12.35 -4.34 17.92
CA GLN A 327 13.05 -5.57 17.58
C GLN A 327 13.29 -6.38 18.87
N PRO A 328 13.25 -7.70 18.81
CA PRO A 328 13.57 -8.54 19.97
C PRO A 328 14.92 -8.18 20.59
N GLY A 329 14.93 -7.91 21.89
CA GLY A 329 16.12 -7.52 22.65
C GLY A 329 16.54 -6.05 22.54
N ALA A 330 15.88 -5.22 21.71
CA ALA A 330 16.25 -3.82 21.47
C ALA A 330 15.25 -2.79 22.04
N GLY A 331 14.23 -3.26 22.79
CA GLY A 331 13.17 -2.40 23.32
C GLY A 331 12.12 -2.02 22.28
N ALA A 332 11.33 -1.01 22.58
CA ALA A 332 10.32 -0.49 21.69
C ALA A 332 10.32 1.04 21.63
N ILE A 333 9.85 1.56 20.49
CA ILE A 333 9.69 2.99 20.21
C ILE A 333 8.25 3.22 19.81
N PHE A 334 7.52 4.00 20.61
CA PHE A 334 6.19 4.47 20.27
C PHE A 334 6.25 5.94 19.87
N THR A 335 5.78 6.25 18.67
CA THR A 335 5.73 7.60 18.12
C THR A 335 4.29 8.05 17.95
N LEU A 336 3.95 9.16 18.58
CA LEU A 336 2.63 9.79 18.52
C LEU A 336 2.74 11.09 17.71
N TRP A 337 1.79 11.33 16.83
CA TRP A 337 1.63 12.61 16.12
C TRP A 337 0.26 13.18 16.48
N LEU A 338 0.24 14.37 17.04
CA LEU A 338 -0.97 15.08 17.43
C LEU A 338 -1.08 16.40 16.67
N PRO A 339 -2.25 16.77 16.15
CA PRO A 339 -2.46 18.08 15.54
C PRO A 339 -2.35 19.18 16.59
N VAL A 340 -1.81 20.33 16.22
CA VAL A 340 -1.75 21.51 17.10
C VAL A 340 -3.15 22.05 17.40
N ASP A 341 -4.02 22.03 16.40
CA ASP A 341 -5.40 22.49 16.48
C ASP A 341 -6.36 21.34 16.08
N ALA A 342 -6.67 20.49 17.03
CA ALA A 342 -7.56 19.36 16.83
C ALA A 342 -9.04 19.78 16.75
N GLN A 343 -9.43 20.82 17.48
CA GLN A 343 -10.83 21.30 17.55
C GLN A 343 -11.32 21.84 16.21
N ARG A 344 -10.49 22.56 15.49
CA ARG A 344 -10.82 23.11 14.16
C ARG A 344 -11.14 22.03 13.13
N ARG A 345 -10.55 20.84 13.26
CA ARG A 345 -10.80 19.72 12.33
C ARG A 345 -12.11 18.99 12.60
N GLU A 346 -12.58 18.95 13.84
CA GLU A 346 -13.91 18.39 14.15
C GLU A 346 -15.03 19.28 13.61
N ASP A 347 -14.87 20.61 13.68
CA ASP A 347 -15.86 21.56 13.16
C ASP A 347 -15.92 21.56 11.64
N GLU A 348 -14.82 21.27 10.94
CA GLU A 348 -14.78 21.13 9.47
C GLU A 348 -15.37 19.78 8.97
N GLN A 349 -15.56 18.79 9.84
CA GLN A 349 -16.13 17.47 9.49
C GLN A 349 -17.61 17.31 9.87
N ARG A 350 -18.20 18.30 10.57
CA ARG A 350 -19.63 18.40 10.87
C ARG A 350 -20.36 19.22 9.80
#